data_44c5dc27dc36c44dd3f005fd1e3751a8
#
_entry.id   44c5dc27dc36c44dd3f005fd1e3751a8
#
_cell.length_a   1.000
_cell.length_b   1.000
_cell.length_c   1.000
_cell.angle_alpha   90.00
_cell.angle_beta   90.00
_cell.angle_gamma   90.00
#
_symmetry.space_group_name_H-M   'P 1'
#
loop_
_entity.id
_entity.type
_entity.pdbx_description
1 polymer ?
#
loop_
_entity_poly.entity_id
_entity_poly.type
_entity_poly.pdbx_seq_one_letter_code
_entity_poly.pdbx_strand_id
1 'polypeptide(L)'
;MNGKIEIEKTLQKFLDKTLQYLSNKKGFLGIDNKFNFKEKVVIVPFGLEKTVSYGGGTKNGPKEIIKASHQVELYDEELNCEPYKKIGIKTLKPFKIDKNIKKALKKIASINKEILNNKLFPMTFGGEHSITPGCIVPFVKKHKNICLLHFDAHADLRESYNGEKFSHASAIRRCLDYKNVSIISFGIRNISKEEIPFLKKNKSRISIFWAKDKAKWNLKKFKKLIKNKTVYLTFDVDGLDSSIMPATGTPEPGGLLWDCLLYTSPSPRDP
;
A
#
# COMPACT_ATOMS: atom_id res chain seq x y z
N MET A 1 -25.78 16.37 24.55
CA MET A 1 -25.68 16.11 23.12
C MET A 1 -24.93 17.19 22.34
N ASN A 2 -25.17 18.48 22.62
CA ASN A 2 -24.56 19.62 21.91
C ASN A 2 -23.01 19.70 21.98
N GLY A 3 -22.39 19.43 23.14
CA GLY A 3 -20.94 19.54 23.30
C GLY A 3 -20.12 18.52 22.48
N LYS A 4 -20.68 17.35 22.20
CA LYS A 4 -20.03 16.32 21.40
C LYS A 4 -19.97 16.69 19.90
N ILE A 5 -21.03 17.34 19.42
CA ILE A 5 -21.16 17.84 18.04
C ILE A 5 -20.21 19.03 17.81
N GLU A 6 -20.02 19.87 18.80
CA GLU A 6 -19.14 21.05 18.73
C GLU A 6 -17.65 20.65 18.76
N ILE A 7 -17.29 19.65 19.56
CA ILE A 7 -15.95 19.07 19.59
C ILE A 7 -15.63 18.35 18.26
N GLU A 8 -16.60 17.61 17.70
CA GLU A 8 -16.43 16.99 16.38
C GLU A 8 -16.26 18.03 15.26
N LYS A 9 -17.04 19.11 15.28
CA LYS A 9 -16.90 20.23 14.32
C LYS A 9 -15.56 20.98 14.47
N THR A 10 -15.08 21.17 15.69
CA THR A 10 -13.81 21.84 15.95
C THR A 10 -12.62 20.97 15.58
N LEU A 11 -12.68 19.67 15.85
CA LEU A 11 -11.71 18.68 15.37
C LEU A 11 -11.69 18.61 13.83
N GLN A 12 -12.86 18.58 13.19
CA GLN A 12 -12.97 18.60 11.72
C GLN A 12 -12.33 19.87 11.13
N LYS A 13 -12.58 21.04 11.73
CA LYS A 13 -11.99 22.31 11.31
C LYS A 13 -10.46 22.39 11.51
N PHE A 14 -9.93 21.72 12.54
CA PHE A 14 -8.48 21.60 12.76
C PHE A 14 -7.83 20.64 11.76
N LEU A 15 -8.53 19.57 11.36
CA LEU A 15 -8.12 18.59 10.36
C LEU A 15 -8.03 19.20 8.96
N ASP A 16 -8.99 20.03 8.60
CA ASP A 16 -9.01 20.75 7.32
C ASP A 16 -7.83 21.73 7.18
N LYS A 17 -7.17 22.13 8.28
CA LYS A 17 -5.91 22.89 8.25
C LYS A 17 -4.67 22.05 7.99
N THR A 18 -4.66 20.78 8.37
CA THR A 18 -3.48 19.90 8.27
C THR A 18 -3.50 19.02 7.03
N LEU A 19 -4.68 18.51 6.64
CA LEU A 19 -4.87 17.66 5.47
C LEU A 19 -5.74 18.38 4.44
N GLN A 20 -5.14 18.78 3.33
CA GLN A 20 -5.87 19.42 2.23
C GLN A 20 -6.38 18.36 1.25
N TYR A 21 -7.68 18.44 0.91
CA TYR A 21 -8.33 17.51 0.00
C TYR A 21 -8.54 18.13 -1.39
N LEU A 22 -8.57 17.27 -2.40
CA LEU A 22 -9.11 17.59 -3.72
C LEU A 22 -10.65 17.61 -3.64
N SER A 23 -11.30 18.33 -4.59
CA SER A 23 -12.74 18.12 -4.81
C SER A 23 -12.99 16.68 -5.28
N ASN A 24 -14.17 16.11 -5.00
CA ASN A 24 -14.49 14.73 -5.37
C ASN A 24 -14.34 14.51 -6.90
N LYS A 25 -14.72 15.49 -7.73
CA LYS A 25 -14.52 15.48 -9.19
C LYS A 25 -13.06 15.35 -9.62
N LYS A 26 -12.10 15.86 -8.83
CA LYS A 26 -10.65 15.80 -9.11
C LYS A 26 -9.97 14.66 -8.33
N GLY A 27 -10.65 14.06 -7.41
CA GLY A 27 -10.17 12.95 -6.59
C GLY A 27 -10.31 11.59 -7.28
N PHE A 28 -9.96 10.54 -6.55
CA PHE A 28 -10.09 9.15 -7.01
C PHE A 28 -11.56 8.84 -7.36
N LEU A 29 -11.78 8.16 -8.46
CA LEU A 29 -13.06 7.83 -9.10
C LEU A 29 -13.83 9.01 -9.71
N GLY A 30 -13.40 10.26 -9.56
CA GLY A 30 -14.07 11.42 -10.18
C GLY A 30 -15.55 11.62 -9.76
N ILE A 31 -15.89 11.26 -8.54
CA ILE A 31 -17.29 11.17 -8.04
C ILE A 31 -17.95 12.55 -8.03
N ASP A 32 -19.21 12.64 -8.47
CA ASP A 32 -19.98 13.90 -8.40
C ASP A 32 -20.28 14.28 -6.93
N ASN A 33 -20.19 15.59 -6.60
CA ASN A 33 -20.37 16.14 -5.26
C ASN A 33 -21.81 16.04 -4.70
N LYS A 34 -22.76 15.53 -5.47
CA LYS A 34 -24.18 15.39 -5.08
C LYS A 34 -24.41 14.39 -3.93
N PHE A 35 -23.38 13.61 -3.60
CA PHE A 35 -23.52 12.55 -2.60
C PHE A 35 -22.83 12.95 -1.30
N ASN A 36 -23.59 12.98 -0.22
CA ASN A 36 -23.09 13.24 1.14
C ASN A 36 -22.75 11.91 1.81
N PHE A 37 -21.49 11.49 1.73
CA PHE A 37 -21.02 10.24 2.33
C PHE A 37 -20.28 10.51 3.64
N LYS A 38 -20.42 9.60 4.59
CA LYS A 38 -19.46 9.53 5.70
C LYS A 38 -18.19 8.86 5.19
N GLU A 39 -17.16 9.65 4.95
CA GLU A 39 -15.89 9.17 4.43
C GLU A 39 -15.25 8.17 5.41
N LYS A 40 -14.79 7.06 4.86
CA LYS A 40 -14.04 6.03 5.58
C LYS A 40 -12.63 5.85 5.05
N VAL A 41 -12.40 6.15 3.75
CA VAL A 41 -11.13 5.94 3.06
C VAL A 41 -10.54 7.27 2.61
N VAL A 42 -9.24 7.43 2.81
CA VAL A 42 -8.46 8.58 2.34
C VAL A 42 -7.36 8.11 1.42
N ILE A 43 -7.45 8.50 0.15
CA ILE A 43 -6.38 8.30 -0.83
C ILE A 43 -5.25 9.30 -0.56
N VAL A 44 -4.04 8.77 -0.42
CA VAL A 44 -2.82 9.55 -0.14
C VAL A 44 -1.89 9.46 -1.35
N PRO A 45 -1.89 10.43 -2.28
CA PRO A 45 -0.97 10.45 -3.41
C PRO A 45 0.43 10.87 -2.94
N PHE A 46 1.38 9.93 -2.91
CA PHE A 46 2.74 10.17 -2.41
C PHE A 46 3.80 9.68 -3.40
N GLY A 47 4.05 10.46 -4.43
CA GLY A 47 4.96 10.14 -5.54
C GLY A 47 6.45 10.30 -5.17
N LEU A 48 6.96 9.48 -4.24
CA LEU A 48 8.39 9.44 -3.94
C LEU A 48 9.14 8.73 -5.08
N GLU A 49 10.22 9.35 -5.58
CA GLU A 49 11.15 8.78 -6.58
C GLU A 49 12.56 9.24 -6.22
N LYS A 50 13.34 8.39 -5.61
CA LYS A 50 14.69 8.70 -5.11
C LYS A 50 15.73 7.63 -5.40
N THR A 51 15.33 6.38 -5.35
CA THR A 51 16.25 5.23 -5.34
C THR A 51 15.97 4.25 -6.46
N VAL A 52 15.13 4.60 -7.42
CA VAL A 52 14.79 3.74 -8.57
C VAL A 52 16.04 3.22 -9.29
N SER A 53 15.98 1.95 -9.73
CA SER A 53 17.11 1.26 -10.35
C SER A 53 17.24 1.57 -11.84
N TYR A 54 16.13 1.55 -12.59
CA TYR A 54 16.14 1.62 -14.05
C TYR A 54 15.12 2.62 -14.59
N GLY A 55 13.88 2.22 -14.84
CA GLY A 55 12.87 3.12 -15.40
C GLY A 55 12.42 4.21 -14.41
N GLY A 56 12.57 5.48 -14.78
CA GLY A 56 12.07 6.61 -14.01
C GLY A 56 10.60 6.92 -14.32
N GLY A 57 10.00 7.86 -13.56
CA GLY A 57 8.62 8.33 -13.78
C GLY A 57 7.62 7.85 -12.73
N THR A 58 8.02 6.95 -11.83
CA THR A 58 7.16 6.39 -10.78
C THR A 58 6.54 7.47 -9.86
N LYS A 59 7.17 8.65 -9.73
CA LYS A 59 6.61 9.82 -9.03
C LYS A 59 5.26 10.28 -9.60
N ASN A 60 5.00 9.99 -10.88
CA ASN A 60 3.76 10.34 -11.56
C ASN A 60 2.65 9.29 -11.31
N GLY A 61 3.00 8.07 -10.85
CA GLY A 61 2.08 6.96 -10.64
C GLY A 61 0.81 7.35 -9.89
N PRO A 62 0.87 8.01 -8.72
CA PRO A 62 -0.31 8.41 -7.98
C PRO A 62 -1.28 9.29 -8.79
N LYS A 63 -0.74 10.23 -9.55
CA LYS A 63 -1.54 11.14 -10.39
C LYS A 63 -2.23 10.37 -11.53
N GLU A 64 -1.49 9.49 -12.21
CA GLU A 64 -2.02 8.73 -13.34
C GLU A 64 -3.04 7.67 -12.89
N ILE A 65 -2.85 7.04 -11.72
CA ILE A 65 -3.84 6.13 -11.12
C ILE A 65 -5.14 6.90 -10.82
N ILE A 66 -5.06 8.07 -10.19
CA ILE A 66 -6.24 8.90 -9.91
C ILE A 66 -6.94 9.30 -11.20
N LYS A 67 -6.19 9.73 -12.23
CA LYS A 67 -6.75 10.09 -13.53
C LYS A 67 -7.42 8.90 -14.22
N ALA A 68 -6.77 7.74 -14.25
CA ALA A 68 -7.31 6.53 -14.85
C ALA A 68 -8.57 6.05 -14.14
N SER A 69 -8.67 6.23 -12.81
CA SER A 69 -9.83 5.83 -12.03
C SER A 69 -11.12 6.56 -12.42
N HIS A 70 -11.03 7.66 -13.16
CA HIS A 70 -12.22 8.37 -13.69
C HIS A 70 -12.88 7.66 -14.88
N GLN A 71 -12.26 6.59 -15.40
CA GLN A 71 -12.74 5.86 -16.57
C GLN A 71 -13.29 4.47 -16.21
N VAL A 72 -13.28 4.08 -14.93
CA VAL A 72 -13.81 2.78 -14.51
C VAL A 72 -15.29 2.86 -14.24
N GLU A 73 -16.01 1.75 -14.50
CA GLU A 73 -17.38 1.58 -14.06
C GLU A 73 -17.44 1.56 -12.53
N LEU A 74 -18.47 2.19 -11.96
CA LEU A 74 -18.59 2.37 -10.52
C LEU A 74 -19.41 1.28 -9.83
N TYR A 75 -20.13 0.48 -10.63
CA TYR A 75 -20.94 -0.62 -10.15
C TYR A 75 -20.13 -1.91 -10.08
N ASP A 76 -20.22 -2.60 -8.96
CA ASP A 76 -19.61 -3.92 -8.73
C ASP A 76 -20.70 -4.97 -8.82
N GLU A 77 -20.62 -5.85 -9.84
CA GLU A 77 -21.64 -6.84 -10.14
C GLU A 77 -21.69 -7.98 -9.11
N GLU A 78 -20.56 -8.33 -8.50
CA GLU A 78 -20.53 -9.38 -7.48
C GLU A 78 -21.11 -8.88 -6.14
N LEU A 79 -20.79 -7.64 -5.76
CA LEU A 79 -21.34 -7.00 -4.57
C LEU A 79 -22.74 -6.41 -4.79
N ASN A 80 -23.19 -6.37 -6.05
CA ASN A 80 -24.48 -5.80 -6.47
C ASN A 80 -24.69 -4.38 -5.90
N CYS A 81 -23.68 -3.53 -5.97
CA CYS A 81 -23.74 -2.15 -5.46
C CYS A 81 -22.63 -1.27 -6.06
N GLU A 82 -22.69 0.02 -5.76
CA GLU A 82 -21.60 0.95 -5.98
C GLU A 82 -20.81 1.14 -4.66
N PRO A 83 -19.64 0.49 -4.49
CA PRO A 83 -18.91 0.45 -3.21
C PRO A 83 -18.60 1.84 -2.65
N TYR A 84 -18.27 2.81 -3.51
CA TYR A 84 -17.95 4.16 -3.09
C TYR A 84 -19.11 4.84 -2.33
N LYS A 85 -20.37 4.46 -2.61
CA LYS A 85 -21.56 4.95 -1.87
C LYS A 85 -21.64 4.40 -0.44
N LYS A 86 -21.01 3.27 -0.18
CA LYS A 86 -20.98 2.61 1.13
C LYS A 86 -19.82 3.05 2.01
N ILE A 87 -18.63 3.24 1.41
CA ILE A 87 -17.40 3.51 2.16
C ILE A 87 -16.96 4.97 2.13
N GLY A 88 -17.43 5.79 1.21
CA GLY A 88 -17.02 7.19 1.06
C GLY A 88 -15.50 7.38 0.93
N ILE A 89 -15.06 8.06 -0.13
CA ILE A 89 -13.64 8.19 -0.45
C ILE A 89 -13.29 9.67 -0.57
N LYS A 90 -12.23 10.11 0.10
CA LYS A 90 -11.60 11.43 -0.11
C LYS A 90 -10.19 11.26 -0.63
N THR A 91 -9.71 12.23 -1.39
CA THR A 91 -8.35 12.24 -1.93
C THR A 91 -7.60 13.47 -1.44
N LEU A 92 -6.44 13.27 -0.84
CA LEU A 92 -5.57 14.39 -0.45
C LEU A 92 -4.95 15.05 -1.68
N LYS A 93 -4.67 16.35 -1.56
CA LYS A 93 -3.84 17.05 -2.55
C LYS A 93 -2.44 16.45 -2.58
N PRO A 94 -1.78 16.40 -3.75
CA PRO A 94 -0.39 15.94 -3.86
C PRO A 94 0.55 16.71 -2.93
N PHE A 95 1.54 16.03 -2.37
CA PHE A 95 2.51 16.60 -1.45
C PHE A 95 3.80 16.98 -2.16
N LYS A 96 4.43 18.06 -1.68
CA LYS A 96 5.84 18.31 -2.00
C LYS A 96 6.69 17.27 -1.26
N ILE A 97 7.40 16.44 -2.01
CA ILE A 97 8.28 15.39 -1.47
C ILE A 97 9.64 15.98 -1.11
N ASP A 98 10.11 15.73 0.10
CA ASP A 98 11.43 16.16 0.54
C ASP A 98 12.53 15.39 -0.22
N LYS A 99 13.64 16.07 -0.51
CA LYS A 99 14.81 15.45 -1.15
C LYS A 99 15.48 14.41 -0.25
N ASN A 100 15.40 14.57 1.05
CA ASN A 100 15.91 13.61 2.03
C ASN A 100 14.88 12.50 2.26
N ILE A 101 15.23 11.25 1.95
CA ILE A 101 14.33 10.11 2.03
C ILE A 101 13.78 9.90 3.45
N LYS A 102 14.62 10.05 4.49
CA LYS A 102 14.18 9.88 5.88
C LYS A 102 13.14 10.92 6.28
N LYS A 103 13.27 12.17 5.79
CA LYS A 103 12.26 13.22 6.00
C LYS A 103 10.97 12.90 5.25
N ALA A 104 11.07 12.41 4.01
CA ALA A 104 9.91 11.97 3.24
C ALA A 104 9.16 10.82 3.96
N LEU A 105 9.88 9.80 4.45
CA LEU A 105 9.28 8.69 5.21
C LEU A 105 8.66 9.14 6.54
N LYS A 106 9.26 10.07 7.25
CA LYS A 106 8.66 10.67 8.45
C LYS A 106 7.37 11.43 8.11
N LYS A 107 7.34 12.13 6.98
CA LYS A 107 6.14 12.85 6.53
C LYS A 107 4.99 11.91 6.23
N ILE A 108 5.20 10.86 5.44
CA ILE A 108 4.11 9.91 5.14
C ILE A 108 3.64 9.17 6.40
N ALA A 109 4.54 8.83 7.33
CA ALA A 109 4.18 8.26 8.62
C ALA A 109 3.28 9.18 9.44
N SER A 110 3.56 10.49 9.44
CA SER A 110 2.74 11.49 10.13
C SER A 110 1.35 11.64 9.50
N ILE A 111 1.26 11.65 8.16
CA ILE A 111 0.00 11.72 7.41
C ILE A 111 -0.87 10.50 7.74
N ASN A 112 -0.32 9.28 7.62
CA ASN A 112 -1.06 8.06 7.92
C ASN A 112 -1.50 7.99 9.39
N LYS A 113 -0.65 8.46 10.32
CA LYS A 113 -1.01 8.57 11.74
C LYS A 113 -2.22 9.48 11.94
N GLU A 114 -2.22 10.64 11.29
CA GLU A 114 -3.33 11.61 11.38
C GLU A 114 -4.65 11.01 10.86
N ILE A 115 -4.61 10.36 9.69
CA ILE A 115 -5.76 9.68 9.11
C ILE A 115 -6.31 8.61 10.07
N LEU A 116 -5.43 7.78 10.64
CA LEU A 116 -5.82 6.73 11.59
C LEU A 116 -6.38 7.27 12.92
N ASN A 117 -5.85 8.38 13.41
CA ASN A 117 -6.36 9.04 14.62
C ASN A 117 -7.82 9.51 14.43
N ASN A 118 -8.18 9.85 13.19
CA ASN A 118 -9.54 10.22 12.80
C ASN A 118 -10.43 9.02 12.45
N LYS A 119 -9.97 7.79 12.75
CA LYS A 119 -10.69 6.54 12.47
C LYS A 119 -10.97 6.34 10.97
N LEU A 120 -10.15 6.93 10.10
CA LEU A 120 -10.19 6.77 8.66
C LEU A 120 -9.14 5.76 8.22
N PHE A 121 -9.35 5.16 7.04
CA PHE A 121 -8.46 4.19 6.44
C PHE A 121 -7.57 4.86 5.39
N PRO A 122 -6.24 4.93 5.60
CA PRO A 122 -5.31 5.45 4.59
C PRO A 122 -5.06 4.41 3.49
N MET A 123 -5.28 4.81 2.23
CA MET A 123 -4.86 4.07 1.05
C MET A 123 -3.80 4.91 0.32
N THR A 124 -2.53 4.52 0.41
CA THR A 124 -1.43 5.28 -0.16
C THR A 124 -1.11 4.80 -1.57
N PHE A 125 -1.18 5.71 -2.54
CA PHE A 125 -0.65 5.49 -3.88
C PHE A 125 0.77 6.03 -3.91
N GLY A 126 1.74 5.15 -4.11
CA GLY A 126 3.16 5.45 -4.15
C GLY A 126 3.63 5.85 -5.54
N GLY A 127 4.80 6.31 -5.47
CA GLY A 127 5.98 6.21 -6.24
C GLY A 127 6.69 4.87 -6.03
N GLU A 128 7.96 4.95 -5.65
CA GLU A 128 8.78 3.76 -5.42
C GLU A 128 8.44 3.03 -4.11
N HIS A 129 8.78 1.75 -4.01
CA HIS A 129 8.41 0.88 -2.89
C HIS A 129 9.00 1.32 -1.53
N SER A 130 10.06 2.14 -1.54
CA SER A 130 10.67 2.71 -0.32
C SER A 130 9.72 3.49 0.58
N ILE A 131 8.50 3.82 0.15
CA ILE A 131 7.49 4.48 1.00
C ILE A 131 6.93 3.55 2.08
N THR A 132 6.89 2.24 1.84
CA THR A 132 6.23 1.26 2.72
C THR A 132 6.77 1.28 4.16
N PRO A 133 8.08 1.37 4.43
CA PRO A 133 8.61 1.52 5.78
C PRO A 133 8.08 2.75 6.53
N GLY A 134 7.81 3.84 5.83
CA GLY A 134 7.19 5.03 6.41
C GLY A 134 5.68 4.84 6.65
N CYS A 135 5.00 4.25 5.68
CA CYS A 135 3.55 4.04 5.74
C CYS A 135 3.14 3.13 6.90
N ILE A 136 3.91 2.07 7.19
CA ILE A 136 3.58 1.07 8.21
C ILE A 136 3.78 1.58 9.66
N VAL A 137 4.59 2.62 9.88
CA VAL A 137 4.96 3.11 11.24
C VAL A 137 3.77 3.28 12.18
N PRO A 138 2.68 3.97 11.84
CA PRO A 138 1.57 4.16 12.77
C PRO A 138 0.82 2.86 13.08
N PHE A 139 0.83 1.90 12.15
CA PHE A 139 0.20 0.59 12.35
C PHE A 139 1.00 -0.28 13.32
N VAL A 140 2.33 -0.33 13.19
CA VAL A 140 3.19 -1.12 14.09
C VAL A 140 3.17 -0.60 15.52
N LYS A 141 2.87 0.69 15.71
CA LYS A 141 2.67 1.29 17.04
C LYS A 141 1.31 0.97 17.65
N LYS A 142 0.30 0.75 16.82
CA LYS A 142 -1.09 0.54 17.24
C LYS A 142 -1.42 -0.94 17.45
N HIS A 143 -0.81 -1.85 16.69
CA HIS A 143 -1.17 -3.27 16.66
C HIS A 143 -0.04 -4.15 17.18
N LYS A 144 -0.38 -5.17 17.96
CA LYS A 144 0.59 -6.09 18.57
C LYS A 144 1.24 -7.05 17.56
N ASN A 145 0.46 -7.52 16.57
CA ASN A 145 0.89 -8.50 15.57
C ASN A 145 0.45 -8.05 14.19
N ILE A 146 1.40 -7.73 13.33
CA ILE A 146 1.14 -7.33 11.95
C ILE A 146 1.65 -8.41 10.99
N CYS A 147 0.83 -8.75 10.02
CA CYS A 147 1.24 -9.47 8.84
C CYS A 147 1.33 -8.45 7.68
N LEU A 148 2.54 -8.18 7.22
CA LEU A 148 2.76 -7.44 5.98
C LEU A 148 2.52 -8.40 4.82
N LEU A 149 1.41 -8.23 4.13
CA LEU A 149 1.08 -8.95 2.91
C LEU A 149 1.70 -8.19 1.75
N HIS A 150 2.66 -8.81 1.10
CA HIS A 150 3.54 -8.19 0.12
C HIS A 150 3.40 -8.87 -1.24
N PHE A 151 2.97 -8.11 -2.24
CA PHE A 151 2.94 -8.54 -3.64
C PHE A 151 4.04 -7.81 -4.40
N ASP A 152 4.90 -8.57 -5.11
CA ASP A 152 6.09 -8.00 -5.74
C ASP A 152 6.77 -9.04 -6.64
N ALA A 153 7.55 -8.59 -7.61
CA ALA A 153 8.52 -9.42 -8.31
C ALA A 153 9.77 -9.67 -7.46
N HIS A 154 10.13 -8.72 -6.60
CA HIS A 154 11.38 -8.62 -5.86
C HIS A 154 11.20 -8.94 -4.38
N ALA A 155 12.24 -9.44 -3.73
CA ALA A 155 12.17 -9.75 -2.29
C ALA A 155 12.32 -8.51 -1.39
N ASP A 156 12.98 -7.45 -1.86
CA ASP A 156 13.26 -6.18 -1.17
C ASP A 156 13.87 -6.33 0.24
N LEU A 157 14.75 -7.34 0.36
CA LEU A 157 15.41 -7.70 1.61
C LEU A 157 16.86 -7.24 1.71
N ARG A 158 17.35 -6.39 0.77
CA ARG A 158 18.72 -5.85 0.81
C ARG A 158 18.95 -5.01 2.07
N GLU A 159 20.18 -5.01 2.60
CA GLU A 159 20.53 -4.11 3.72
C GLU A 159 20.50 -2.65 3.29
N SER A 160 21.03 -2.40 2.10
CA SER A 160 21.06 -1.11 1.43
C SER A 160 21.18 -1.34 -0.07
N TYR A 161 20.88 -0.32 -0.85
CA TYR A 161 21.09 -0.32 -2.28
C TYR A 161 21.71 1.00 -2.71
N ASN A 162 22.84 0.96 -3.44
CA ASN A 162 23.64 2.14 -3.81
C ASN A 162 23.94 3.07 -2.61
N GLY A 163 24.24 2.49 -1.45
CA GLY A 163 24.54 3.24 -0.21
C GLY A 163 23.30 3.75 0.54
N GLU A 164 22.09 3.62 -0.02
CA GLU A 164 20.87 4.07 0.66
C GLU A 164 20.18 2.90 1.38
N LYS A 165 20.11 3.03 2.71
CA LYS A 165 19.48 2.02 3.59
C LYS A 165 17.95 1.96 3.42
N PHE A 166 17.33 3.07 3.07
CA PHE A 166 15.89 3.18 2.87
C PHE A 166 15.53 3.18 1.38
N SER A 167 16.25 2.40 0.56
CA SER A 167 15.94 2.22 -0.85
C SER A 167 14.68 1.36 -1.07
N HIS A 168 14.13 1.43 -2.30
CA HIS A 168 13.05 0.52 -2.73
C HIS A 168 13.44 -0.94 -2.52
N ALA A 169 14.66 -1.36 -2.92
CA ALA A 169 15.17 -2.74 -2.78
C ALA A 169 15.42 -3.19 -1.32
N SER A 170 15.18 -2.31 -0.33
CA SER A 170 15.31 -2.58 1.10
C SER A 170 13.99 -2.39 1.86
N ALA A 171 12.90 -2.10 1.15
CA ALA A 171 11.63 -1.70 1.73
C ALA A 171 11.10 -2.74 2.72
N ILE A 172 11.08 -4.00 2.34
CA ILE A 172 10.56 -5.10 3.15
C ILE A 172 11.49 -5.41 4.32
N ARG A 173 12.80 -5.32 4.11
CA ARG A 173 13.76 -5.46 5.20
C ARG A 173 13.57 -4.40 6.27
N ARG A 174 13.33 -3.14 5.91
CA ARG A 174 13.08 -2.05 6.89
C ARG A 174 11.78 -2.25 7.66
N CYS A 175 10.77 -2.88 7.08
CA CYS A 175 9.57 -3.25 7.81
C CYS A 175 9.85 -4.32 8.89
N LEU A 176 10.80 -5.23 8.66
CA LEU A 176 11.22 -6.25 9.63
C LEU A 176 12.08 -5.71 10.77
N ASP A 177 12.57 -4.48 10.73
CA ASP A 177 13.20 -3.83 11.87
C ASP A 177 12.24 -3.73 13.08
N TYR A 178 10.92 -3.82 12.85
CA TYR A 178 9.90 -3.93 13.89
C TYR A 178 9.65 -5.39 14.26
N LYS A 179 9.79 -5.71 15.56
CA LYS A 179 9.68 -7.09 16.09
C LYS A 179 8.30 -7.71 15.93
N ASN A 180 7.24 -6.90 15.90
CA ASN A 180 5.85 -7.31 15.78
C ASN A 180 5.35 -7.46 14.33
N VAL A 181 6.25 -7.38 13.33
CA VAL A 181 5.94 -7.55 11.91
C VAL A 181 6.40 -8.92 11.44
N SER A 182 5.53 -9.64 10.77
CA SER A 182 5.84 -10.83 9.95
C SER A 182 5.46 -10.56 8.50
N ILE A 183 6.05 -11.26 7.56
CA ILE A 183 5.88 -11.02 6.13
C ILE A 183 5.37 -12.26 5.43
N ILE A 184 4.41 -12.06 4.54
CA ILE A 184 4.00 -13.04 3.54
C ILE A 184 4.14 -12.36 2.18
N SER A 185 5.05 -12.85 1.35
CA SER A 185 5.30 -12.33 0.01
C SER A 185 4.74 -13.26 -1.05
N PHE A 186 4.07 -12.67 -2.04
CA PHE A 186 3.54 -13.37 -3.21
C PHE A 186 4.16 -12.81 -4.49
N GLY A 187 4.45 -13.70 -5.44
CA GLY A 187 4.92 -13.31 -6.77
C GLY A 187 6.43 -13.15 -6.90
N ILE A 188 7.18 -13.35 -5.83
CA ILE A 188 8.63 -13.16 -5.84
C ILE A 188 9.28 -14.12 -6.83
N ARG A 189 10.09 -13.56 -7.74
CA ARG A 189 10.82 -14.27 -8.78
C ARG A 189 12.23 -13.73 -9.01
N ASN A 190 12.54 -12.61 -8.33
CA ASN A 190 13.87 -12.02 -8.33
C ASN A 190 14.35 -11.78 -6.90
N ILE A 191 15.54 -12.27 -6.57
CA ILE A 191 16.20 -12.11 -5.27
C ILE A 191 17.71 -12.14 -5.47
N SER A 192 18.43 -11.24 -4.83
CA SER A 192 19.88 -11.21 -4.92
C SER A 192 20.55 -12.19 -3.94
N LYS A 193 21.79 -12.59 -4.24
CA LYS A 193 22.56 -13.49 -3.38
C LYS A 193 22.75 -12.92 -1.97
N GLU A 194 22.90 -11.60 -1.85
CA GLU A 194 23.12 -10.91 -0.57
C GLU A 194 21.89 -10.96 0.36
N GLU A 195 20.68 -11.18 -0.17
CA GLU A 195 19.45 -11.26 0.59
C GLU A 195 19.24 -12.63 1.23
N ILE A 196 19.84 -13.69 0.66
CA ILE A 196 19.65 -15.08 1.11
C ILE A 196 20.02 -15.32 2.57
N PRO A 197 21.16 -14.82 3.10
CA PRO A 197 21.48 -14.99 4.53
C PRO A 197 20.43 -14.36 5.45
N PHE A 198 19.91 -13.18 5.08
CA PHE A 198 18.88 -12.51 5.85
C PHE A 198 17.56 -13.28 5.83
N LEU A 199 17.14 -13.76 4.66
CA LEU A 199 15.95 -14.60 4.51
C LEU A 199 16.04 -15.86 5.37
N LYS A 200 17.17 -16.58 5.31
CA LYS A 200 17.41 -17.79 6.13
C LYS A 200 17.33 -17.52 7.63
N LYS A 201 17.96 -16.42 8.10
CA LYS A 201 17.95 -16.01 9.50
C LYS A 201 16.55 -15.66 10.00
N ASN A 202 15.69 -15.14 9.15
CA ASN A 202 14.35 -14.67 9.49
C ASN A 202 13.22 -15.60 9.01
N LYS A 203 13.51 -16.87 8.73
CA LYS A 203 12.54 -17.86 8.19
C LYS A 203 11.27 -18.03 9.04
N SER A 204 11.32 -17.73 10.34
CA SER A 204 10.15 -17.77 11.23
C SER A 204 9.20 -16.58 11.06
N ARG A 205 9.68 -15.48 10.45
CA ARG A 205 8.92 -14.24 10.24
C ARG A 205 8.64 -13.96 8.76
N ILE A 206 9.29 -14.68 7.83
CA ILE A 206 9.13 -14.47 6.39
C ILE A 206 8.62 -15.77 5.76
N SER A 207 7.54 -15.67 5.02
CA SER A 207 7.00 -16.74 4.17
C SER A 207 6.90 -16.22 2.74
N ILE A 208 7.54 -16.90 1.78
CA ILE A 208 7.49 -16.53 0.37
C ILE A 208 6.71 -17.57 -0.41
N PHE A 209 5.73 -17.12 -1.15
CA PHE A 209 5.00 -17.85 -2.18
C PHE A 209 5.61 -17.48 -3.53
N TRP A 210 6.62 -18.26 -3.95
CA TRP A 210 7.40 -17.99 -5.16
C TRP A 210 6.55 -18.06 -6.42
N ALA A 211 6.75 -17.13 -7.36
CA ALA A 211 6.01 -17.10 -8.62
C ALA A 211 6.14 -18.41 -9.42
N LYS A 212 7.30 -19.03 -9.42
CA LYS A 212 7.55 -20.33 -10.07
C LYS A 212 6.69 -21.47 -9.55
N ASP A 213 6.18 -21.35 -8.32
CA ASP A 213 5.40 -22.38 -7.64
C ASP A 213 3.90 -22.04 -7.59
N LYS A 214 3.40 -21.11 -8.41
CA LYS A 214 2.00 -20.62 -8.38
C LYS A 214 0.97 -21.74 -8.35
N ALA A 215 1.14 -22.76 -9.18
CA ALA A 215 0.23 -23.92 -9.24
C ALA A 215 0.21 -24.79 -7.94
N LYS A 216 1.20 -24.60 -7.06
CA LYS A 216 1.35 -25.34 -5.79
C LYS A 216 1.04 -24.49 -4.57
N TRP A 217 0.58 -23.28 -4.73
CA TRP A 217 0.28 -22.40 -3.60
C TRP A 217 -0.83 -22.98 -2.73
N ASN A 218 -0.56 -23.07 -1.43
CA ASN A 218 -1.49 -23.62 -0.45
C ASN A 218 -2.20 -22.49 0.29
N LEU A 219 -3.41 -22.14 -0.15
CA LEU A 219 -4.22 -21.09 0.45
C LEU A 219 -4.65 -21.41 1.89
N LYS A 220 -4.80 -22.70 2.27
CA LYS A 220 -5.05 -23.09 3.67
C LYS A 220 -3.85 -22.70 4.57
N LYS A 221 -2.61 -22.88 4.07
CA LYS A 221 -1.40 -22.40 4.76
C LYS A 221 -1.42 -20.88 4.88
N PHE A 222 -1.77 -20.16 3.82
CA PHE A 222 -1.88 -18.70 3.84
C PHE A 222 -2.91 -18.23 4.88
N LYS A 223 -4.16 -18.74 4.85
CA LYS A 223 -5.20 -18.40 5.83
C LYS A 223 -4.72 -18.65 7.28
N LYS A 224 -3.97 -19.73 7.54
CA LYS A 224 -3.35 -20.00 8.86
C LYS A 224 -2.32 -18.95 9.27
N LEU A 225 -1.51 -18.47 8.32
CA LEU A 225 -0.44 -17.49 8.59
C LEU A 225 -0.97 -16.09 8.95
N ILE A 226 -2.13 -15.69 8.43
CA ILE A 226 -2.76 -14.38 8.71
C ILE A 226 -3.72 -14.43 9.91
N LYS A 227 -4.10 -15.60 10.38
CA LYS A 227 -5.07 -15.75 11.48
C LYS A 227 -4.63 -14.98 12.72
N ASN A 228 -5.56 -14.19 13.28
CA ASN A 228 -5.34 -13.34 14.47
C ASN A 228 -4.26 -12.26 14.30
N LYS A 229 -3.99 -11.83 13.07
CA LYS A 229 -3.07 -10.73 12.78
C LYS A 229 -3.79 -9.57 12.12
N THR A 230 -3.32 -8.37 12.36
CA THR A 230 -3.67 -7.22 11.52
C THR A 230 -2.91 -7.34 10.20
N VAL A 231 -3.62 -7.38 9.09
CA VAL A 231 -2.99 -7.43 7.76
C VAL A 231 -2.74 -6.02 7.26
N TYR A 232 -1.50 -5.73 6.89
CA TYR A 232 -1.11 -4.55 6.16
C TYR A 232 -0.72 -4.96 4.74
N LEU A 233 -1.46 -4.47 3.74
CA LEU A 233 -1.18 -4.76 2.34
C LEU A 233 -0.17 -3.73 1.78
N THR A 234 0.92 -4.22 1.17
CA THR A 234 1.79 -3.47 0.29
C THR A 234 1.87 -4.18 -1.05
N PHE A 235 1.67 -3.42 -2.12
CA PHE A 235 1.57 -3.95 -3.47
C PHE A 235 2.51 -3.17 -4.39
N ASP A 236 3.58 -3.83 -4.84
CA ASP A 236 4.35 -3.35 -5.97
C ASP A 236 3.69 -3.85 -7.26
N VAL A 237 3.48 -2.95 -8.21
CA VAL A 237 2.76 -3.28 -9.45
C VAL A 237 3.54 -4.26 -10.34
N ASP A 238 4.86 -4.37 -10.16
CA ASP A 238 5.67 -5.36 -10.86
C ASP A 238 5.47 -6.79 -10.34
N GLY A 239 4.76 -6.97 -9.23
CA GLY A 239 4.24 -8.27 -8.80
C GLY A 239 3.34 -8.91 -9.85
N LEU A 240 2.62 -8.08 -10.62
CA LEU A 240 1.89 -8.52 -11.82
C LEU A 240 2.85 -8.94 -12.93
N ASP A 241 2.37 -9.75 -13.84
CA ASP A 241 3.13 -10.13 -15.04
C ASP A 241 3.36 -8.92 -15.96
N SER A 242 4.55 -8.81 -16.54
CA SER A 242 4.89 -7.69 -17.43
C SER A 242 4.02 -7.63 -18.69
N SER A 243 3.33 -8.71 -19.05
CA SER A 243 2.38 -8.73 -20.18
C SER A 243 1.11 -7.93 -19.89
N ILE A 244 0.74 -7.77 -18.62
CA ILE A 244 -0.46 -6.99 -18.20
C ILE A 244 -0.10 -5.70 -17.46
N MET A 245 1.13 -5.58 -16.93
CA MET A 245 1.64 -4.41 -16.24
C MET A 245 3.06 -4.04 -16.72
N PRO A 246 3.20 -3.54 -17.94
CA PRO A 246 4.52 -3.14 -18.47
C PRO A 246 5.00 -1.79 -17.91
N ALA A 247 4.08 -0.97 -17.37
CA ALA A 247 4.36 0.39 -16.91
C ALA A 247 4.93 0.43 -15.49
N THR A 248 6.07 -0.21 -15.28
CA THR A 248 6.82 -0.21 -14.02
C THR A 248 8.32 -0.03 -14.28
N GLY A 249 9.09 0.30 -13.23
CA GLY A 249 10.52 0.59 -13.36
C GLY A 249 11.35 -0.63 -13.73
N THR A 250 11.00 -1.80 -13.23
CA THR A 250 11.71 -3.07 -13.44
C THR A 250 10.71 -4.19 -13.74
N PRO A 251 10.11 -4.20 -14.96
CA PRO A 251 9.14 -5.23 -15.31
C PRO A 251 9.82 -6.61 -15.43
N GLU A 252 9.25 -7.60 -14.76
CA GLU A 252 9.76 -8.97 -14.71
C GLU A 252 8.71 -9.94 -15.27
N PRO A 253 9.08 -10.88 -16.19
CA PRO A 253 8.15 -11.87 -16.71
C PRO A 253 7.83 -12.96 -15.66
N GLY A 254 6.74 -13.71 -15.88
CA GLY A 254 6.32 -14.83 -15.02
C GLY A 254 5.59 -14.39 -13.74
N GLY A 255 5.07 -13.16 -13.72
CA GLY A 255 4.34 -12.56 -12.60
C GLY A 255 2.93 -13.10 -12.39
N LEU A 256 2.15 -12.40 -11.57
CA LEU A 256 0.75 -12.72 -11.30
C LEU A 256 -0.13 -12.22 -12.43
N LEU A 257 -1.03 -13.05 -12.91
CA LEU A 257 -2.16 -12.62 -13.73
C LEU A 257 -3.30 -12.15 -12.83
N TRP A 258 -4.28 -11.49 -13.42
CA TRP A 258 -5.39 -10.90 -12.69
C TRP A 258 -6.12 -11.89 -11.78
N ASP A 259 -6.48 -13.06 -12.32
CA ASP A 259 -7.15 -14.11 -11.56
C ASP A 259 -6.31 -14.62 -10.39
N CYS A 260 -5.01 -14.80 -10.59
CA CYS A 260 -4.09 -15.17 -9.50
C CYS A 260 -4.12 -14.16 -8.38
N LEU A 261 -4.13 -12.86 -8.70
CA LEU A 261 -4.16 -11.79 -7.71
C LEU A 261 -5.46 -11.81 -6.90
N LEU A 262 -6.61 -11.93 -7.56
CA LEU A 262 -7.91 -11.98 -6.92
C LEU A 262 -8.04 -13.17 -5.96
N TYR A 263 -7.58 -14.37 -6.35
CA TYR A 263 -7.62 -15.56 -5.51
C TYR A 263 -6.65 -15.55 -4.33
N THR A 264 -5.58 -14.73 -4.37
CA THR A 264 -4.56 -14.67 -3.31
C THR A 264 -4.74 -13.47 -2.39
N SER A 265 -5.49 -12.46 -2.79
CA SER A 265 -5.78 -11.30 -1.95
C SER A 265 -6.91 -11.62 -0.96
N PRO A 266 -6.78 -11.20 0.32
CA PRO A 266 -7.91 -11.26 1.24
C PRO A 266 -9.06 -10.42 0.69
N SER A 267 -10.19 -11.07 0.45
CA SER A 267 -11.38 -10.40 -0.06
C SER A 267 -12.50 -10.46 0.98
N PRO A 268 -13.34 -9.43 1.15
CA PRO A 268 -14.58 -9.53 1.91
C PRO A 268 -15.58 -10.52 1.30
N ARG A 269 -15.31 -11.04 0.09
CA ARG A 269 -16.07 -12.08 -0.60
C ARG A 269 -15.73 -13.49 -0.11
N ASP A 270 -14.60 -13.66 0.58
CA ASP A 270 -14.23 -14.94 1.19
C ASP A 270 -15.11 -15.17 2.42
N PRO A 271 -15.88 -16.27 2.51
CA PRO A 271 -16.73 -16.59 3.66
C PRO A 271 -15.95 -16.87 4.94
#